data_c31596fbffa3a0c2884f36a813ffb650
#
_entry.id   c31596fbffa3a0c2884f36a813ffb650
#
_cell.length_a   1.000
_cell.length_b   1.000
_cell.length_c   1.000
_cell.angle_alpha   90.00
_cell.angle_beta   90.00
_cell.angle_gamma   90.00
#
_symmetry.space_group_name_H-M   'P 1'
#
loop_
_entity.id
_entity.type
_entity.pdbx_description
1 polymer ?
#
loop_
_entity_poly.entity_id
_entity_poly.type
_entity_poly.pdbx_seq_one_letter_code
_entity_poly.pdbx_strand_id
1 'polypeptide(L)'
;MKIIIDKNIPYIQGALEQTAEVKYLTYREMTPDTVRDADALIVRTRTACNRELLEGSQVKFIATATIGYDHIDTKYCDENGIKWTNAPGCNALSVTQYMASVLCLLAERNNMELSKKTIGIVGVGNVGSRVEKLANIFGLRILLNDPPRARREGSQHFVTLKEIAEQADIIAFHPFLNYEGIDKTFHLADEDFFKSLRRKPIIINASRGEVVETKALKNAMKNGLVADVVLDCWENEPDIDLELLYDTFIATPHIAGYSADGKANASTQSVQSVSRFFKLGLDHWQPNDLPKGLDVDFSNHSISSFFLESYNILADSELLKSSPATFELQRSQYPIRREPKAYLGHLPEGFEEKFGVFFAP
;
A
#
# COMPACT_ATOMS: atom_id res chain seq x y z
N MET A 1 -8.64 23.42 22.77
CA MET A 1 -7.85 22.32 22.21
C MET A 1 -7.36 22.76 20.84
N LYS A 2 -6.08 22.56 20.55
CA LYS A 2 -5.46 22.94 19.29
C LYS A 2 -4.94 21.71 18.56
N ILE A 3 -5.30 21.56 17.30
CA ILE A 3 -4.88 20.45 16.44
C ILE A 3 -4.11 21.00 15.25
N ILE A 4 -2.92 20.46 14.99
CA ILE A 4 -2.13 20.79 13.79
C ILE A 4 -2.25 19.63 12.80
N ILE A 5 -2.60 19.97 11.57
CA ILE A 5 -2.85 19.02 10.49
C ILE A 5 -1.91 19.32 9.31
N ASP A 6 -1.27 18.29 8.76
CA ASP A 6 -0.55 18.42 7.48
C ASP A 6 -1.56 18.81 6.39
N LYS A 7 -1.38 20.03 5.83
CA LYS A 7 -2.28 20.60 4.82
C LYS A 7 -2.40 19.76 3.52
N ASN A 8 -1.47 18.83 3.33
CA ASN A 8 -1.46 17.96 2.16
C ASN A 8 -2.19 16.62 2.41
N ILE A 9 -2.87 16.46 3.56
CA ILE A 9 -3.76 15.31 3.78
C ILE A 9 -5.06 15.57 3.00
N PRO A 10 -5.39 14.72 2.00
CA PRO A 10 -6.59 14.93 1.20
C PRO A 10 -7.86 14.73 2.03
N TYR A 11 -8.93 15.43 1.65
CA TYR A 11 -10.29 15.23 2.17
C TYR A 11 -10.48 15.43 3.68
N ILE A 12 -9.52 16.04 4.41
CA ILE A 12 -9.59 16.22 5.87
C ILE A 12 -10.06 17.62 6.26
N GLN A 13 -9.98 18.59 5.35
CA GLN A 13 -10.35 19.98 5.64
C GLN A 13 -11.82 20.08 6.00
N GLY A 14 -12.15 20.88 7.03
CA GLY A 14 -13.52 21.01 7.56
C GLY A 14 -13.94 19.94 8.57
N ALA A 15 -13.10 18.92 8.82
CA ALA A 15 -13.45 17.79 9.66
C ALA A 15 -13.51 18.10 11.15
N LEU A 16 -12.60 18.93 11.66
CA LEU A 16 -12.37 19.14 13.10
C LEU A 16 -12.60 20.61 13.55
N GLU A 17 -12.84 21.52 12.63
CA GLU A 17 -12.92 22.98 12.89
C GLU A 17 -14.11 23.36 13.78
N GLN A 18 -15.16 22.55 13.85
CA GLN A 18 -16.28 22.80 14.75
C GLN A 18 -15.99 22.39 16.20
N THR A 19 -14.96 21.56 16.43
CA THR A 19 -14.64 20.98 17.74
C THR A 19 -13.32 21.45 18.33
N ALA A 20 -12.45 22.02 17.50
CA ALA A 20 -11.10 22.44 17.90
C ALA A 20 -10.61 23.66 17.10
N GLU A 21 -9.61 24.33 17.64
CA GLU A 21 -8.78 25.24 16.86
C GLU A 21 -7.87 24.41 15.94
N VAL A 22 -8.08 24.50 14.64
CA VAL A 22 -7.33 23.74 13.64
C VAL A 22 -6.35 24.65 12.90
N LYS A 23 -5.10 24.19 12.79
CA LYS A 23 -4.07 24.88 12.01
C LYS A 23 -3.50 23.92 10.97
N TYR A 24 -3.55 24.31 9.69
CA TYR A 24 -3.00 23.54 8.59
C TYR A 24 -1.58 24.02 8.27
N LEU A 25 -0.61 23.11 8.34
CA LEU A 25 0.80 23.40 8.09
C LEU A 25 1.38 22.38 7.10
N THR A 26 2.40 22.78 6.34
CA THR A 26 3.26 21.82 5.66
C THR A 26 4.19 21.12 6.64
N TYR A 27 4.78 20.00 6.26
CA TYR A 27 5.80 19.33 7.07
C TYR A 27 7.01 20.23 7.40
N ARG A 28 7.33 21.21 6.52
CA ARG A 28 8.42 22.20 6.75
C ARG A 28 8.06 23.27 7.77
N GLU A 29 6.78 23.57 7.90
CA GLU A 29 6.25 24.53 8.86
C GLU A 29 5.97 23.91 10.24
N MET A 30 5.96 22.58 10.33
CA MET A 30 5.87 21.84 11.59
C MET A 30 7.24 21.83 12.28
N THR A 31 7.50 22.86 13.06
CA THR A 31 8.72 23.03 13.84
C THR A 31 8.42 22.93 15.35
N PRO A 32 9.43 22.74 16.23
CA PRO A 32 9.22 22.70 17.67
C PRO A 32 8.39 23.88 18.21
N ASP A 33 8.63 25.07 17.69
CA ASP A 33 7.88 26.28 18.11
C ASP A 33 6.42 26.24 17.65
N THR A 34 6.14 25.76 16.44
CA THR A 34 4.77 25.74 15.90
C THR A 34 3.91 24.66 16.50
N VAL A 35 4.50 23.54 17.00
CA VAL A 35 3.77 22.43 17.62
C VAL A 35 3.72 22.52 19.15
N ARG A 36 4.43 23.47 19.75
CA ARG A 36 4.61 23.58 21.20
C ARG A 36 3.31 23.54 22.00
N ASP A 37 2.30 24.26 21.56
CA ASP A 37 1.00 24.43 22.23
C ASP A 37 -0.13 23.58 21.60
N ALA A 38 0.22 22.63 20.71
CA ALA A 38 -0.74 21.73 20.12
C ALA A 38 -1.08 20.57 21.06
N ASP A 39 -2.36 20.20 21.13
CA ASP A 39 -2.83 19.00 21.83
C ASP A 39 -2.68 17.73 20.98
N ALA A 40 -2.83 17.85 19.65
CA ALA A 40 -2.68 16.75 18.71
C ALA A 40 -2.04 17.17 17.38
N LEU A 41 -1.40 16.19 16.74
CA LEU A 41 -0.90 16.29 15.37
C LEU A 41 -1.58 15.26 14.47
N ILE A 42 -1.95 15.67 13.26
CA ILE A 42 -2.32 14.75 12.18
C ILE A 42 -1.32 14.95 11.06
N VAL A 43 -0.50 13.94 10.82
CA VAL A 43 0.70 14.04 9.98
C VAL A 43 0.70 13.07 8.81
N ARG A 44 1.72 13.18 7.96
CA ARG A 44 2.09 12.23 6.91
C ARG A 44 3.57 11.88 7.04
N THR A 45 4.04 10.96 6.18
CA THR A 45 5.40 10.39 6.20
C THR A 45 6.56 11.39 6.20
N ARG A 46 6.35 12.63 5.77
CA ARG A 46 7.42 13.67 5.70
C ARG A 46 7.65 14.42 6.99
N THR A 47 6.76 14.31 7.99
CA THR A 47 6.91 14.93 9.30
C THR A 47 7.54 13.94 10.27
N ALA A 48 8.81 14.11 10.57
CA ALA A 48 9.49 13.28 11.58
C ALA A 48 8.98 13.65 12.98
N CYS A 49 8.14 12.80 13.56
CA CYS A 49 7.64 12.93 14.92
C CYS A 49 8.62 12.28 15.91
N ASN A 50 9.70 12.96 16.18
CA ASN A 50 10.81 12.51 17.01
C ASN A 50 11.03 13.47 18.20
N ARG A 51 12.05 13.19 19.01
CA ARG A 51 12.45 14.04 20.13
C ARG A 51 12.63 15.51 19.72
N GLU A 52 13.30 15.76 18.60
CA GLU A 52 13.59 17.13 18.13
C GLU A 52 12.30 17.94 17.93
N LEU A 53 11.27 17.36 17.32
CA LEU A 53 9.99 18.02 17.09
C LEU A 53 9.15 18.15 18.38
N LEU A 54 9.15 17.11 19.23
CA LEU A 54 8.14 16.93 20.27
C LEU A 54 8.60 17.36 21.67
N GLU A 55 9.92 17.54 21.90
CA GLU A 55 10.44 17.90 23.22
C GLU A 55 9.90 19.26 23.69
N GLY A 56 9.32 19.26 24.89
CA GLY A 56 8.69 20.47 25.48
C GLY A 56 7.35 20.87 24.85
N SER A 57 6.79 20.08 23.94
CA SER A 57 5.44 20.30 23.40
C SER A 57 4.34 19.81 24.36
N GLN A 58 3.10 20.26 24.14
CA GLN A 58 1.92 19.78 24.86
C GLN A 58 1.19 18.66 24.13
N VAL A 59 1.79 18.10 23.07
CA VAL A 59 1.20 17.05 22.24
C VAL A 59 0.90 15.80 23.05
N LYS A 60 -0.35 15.35 23.02
CA LYS A 60 -0.84 14.14 23.70
C LYS A 60 -1.16 13.00 22.72
N PHE A 61 -1.44 13.36 21.47
CA PHE A 61 -1.87 12.40 20.46
C PHE A 61 -1.32 12.71 19.08
N ILE A 62 -0.85 11.68 18.38
CA ILE A 62 -0.39 11.78 16.99
C ILE A 62 -1.16 10.76 16.15
N ALA A 63 -1.84 11.21 15.09
CA ALA A 63 -2.38 10.35 14.06
C ALA A 63 -1.58 10.53 12.78
N THR A 64 -1.13 9.44 12.15
CA THR A 64 -0.59 9.55 10.79
C THR A 64 -1.58 9.00 9.77
N ALA A 65 -1.93 9.84 8.79
CA ALA A 65 -2.82 9.48 7.68
C ALA A 65 -2.09 8.60 6.64
N THR A 66 -1.36 7.60 7.14
CA THR A 66 -0.55 6.65 6.36
C THR A 66 -0.54 5.29 7.04
N ILE A 67 -0.23 4.23 6.28
CA ILE A 67 -0.03 2.89 6.85
C ILE A 67 1.33 2.80 7.54
N GLY A 68 2.41 3.17 6.84
CA GLY A 68 3.75 3.22 7.40
C GLY A 68 3.85 4.31 8.47
N TYR A 69 4.59 4.03 9.52
CA TYR A 69 4.83 4.94 10.66
C TYR A 69 6.32 5.11 10.99
N ASP A 70 7.19 4.80 10.05
CA ASP A 70 8.65 4.88 10.19
C ASP A 70 9.15 6.28 10.59
N HIS A 71 8.33 7.32 10.32
CA HIS A 71 8.57 8.72 10.68
C HIS A 71 8.13 9.07 12.12
N ILE A 72 7.56 8.12 12.88
CA ILE A 72 7.17 8.29 14.28
C ILE A 72 8.18 7.56 15.16
N ASP A 73 8.89 8.30 16.03
CA ASP A 73 9.70 7.71 17.09
C ASP A 73 8.78 7.15 18.18
N THR A 74 8.36 5.91 17.97
CA THR A 74 7.41 5.23 18.86
C THR A 74 7.94 5.08 20.27
N LYS A 75 9.25 4.86 20.41
CA LYS A 75 9.91 4.74 21.72
C LYS A 75 9.85 6.06 22.47
N TYR A 76 10.21 7.17 21.82
CA TYR A 76 10.10 8.49 22.42
C TYR A 76 8.65 8.82 22.82
N CYS A 77 7.68 8.51 21.96
CA CYS A 77 6.26 8.71 22.26
C CYS A 77 5.84 7.94 23.51
N ASP A 78 6.18 6.66 23.60
CA ASP A 78 5.83 5.79 24.74
C ASP A 78 6.49 6.30 26.05
N GLU A 79 7.76 6.69 26.00
CA GLU A 79 8.50 7.23 27.16
C GLU A 79 7.92 8.55 27.67
N ASN A 80 7.29 9.35 26.79
CA ASN A 80 6.73 10.67 27.13
C ASN A 80 5.19 10.68 27.22
N GLY A 81 4.55 9.51 27.20
CA GLY A 81 3.09 9.39 27.36
C GLY A 81 2.28 9.93 26.16
N ILE A 82 2.92 10.14 25.00
CA ILE A 82 2.27 10.57 23.77
C ILE A 82 1.66 9.34 23.11
N LYS A 83 0.34 9.32 22.96
CA LYS A 83 -0.34 8.25 22.22
C LYS A 83 -0.24 8.52 20.73
N TRP A 84 -0.09 7.46 19.96
CA TRP A 84 -0.04 7.58 18.49
C TRP A 84 -0.85 6.46 17.81
N THR A 85 -1.24 6.71 16.57
CA THR A 85 -1.89 5.72 15.70
C THR A 85 -1.53 5.98 14.25
N ASN A 86 -1.60 4.93 13.45
CA ASN A 86 -1.54 5.00 11.99
C ASN A 86 -2.92 4.68 11.38
N ALA A 87 -2.99 4.58 10.06
CA ALA A 87 -4.21 4.23 9.32
C ALA A 87 -4.10 2.83 8.68
N PRO A 88 -4.15 1.74 9.48
CA PRO A 88 -3.92 0.39 8.98
C PRO A 88 -5.00 -0.02 7.97
N GLY A 89 -4.56 -0.54 6.82
CA GLY A 89 -5.48 -1.04 5.79
C GLY A 89 -6.25 0.02 4.99
N CYS A 90 -6.03 1.32 5.24
CA CYS A 90 -6.77 2.39 4.57
C CYS A 90 -6.73 2.31 3.03
N ASN A 91 -5.62 1.86 2.46
CA ASN A 91 -5.43 1.73 1.01
C ASN A 91 -5.31 0.28 0.54
N ALA A 92 -5.68 -0.69 1.36
CA ALA A 92 -5.51 -2.10 1.00
C ALA A 92 -6.33 -2.48 -0.25
N LEU A 93 -7.52 -1.88 -0.44
CA LEU A 93 -8.32 -2.08 -1.64
C LEU A 93 -7.69 -1.45 -2.88
N SER A 94 -7.00 -0.31 -2.73
CA SER A 94 -6.22 0.29 -3.82
C SER A 94 -5.14 -0.67 -4.34
N VAL A 95 -4.38 -1.29 -3.40
CA VAL A 95 -3.37 -2.29 -3.75
C VAL A 95 -4.02 -3.55 -4.33
N THR A 96 -5.20 -3.94 -3.85
CA THR A 96 -5.94 -5.07 -4.41
C THR A 96 -6.37 -4.79 -5.86
N GLN A 97 -6.81 -3.57 -6.17
CA GLN A 97 -7.11 -3.14 -7.55
C GLN A 97 -5.84 -3.18 -8.42
N TYR A 98 -4.71 -2.67 -7.90
CA TYR A 98 -3.41 -2.78 -8.56
C TYR A 98 -3.07 -4.24 -8.90
N MET A 99 -3.18 -5.14 -7.93
CA MET A 99 -2.95 -6.57 -8.14
C MET A 99 -3.92 -7.19 -9.15
N ALA A 100 -5.18 -6.76 -9.18
CA ALA A 100 -6.14 -7.22 -10.19
C ALA A 100 -5.72 -6.82 -11.60
N SER A 101 -5.34 -5.55 -11.80
CA SER A 101 -4.82 -5.06 -13.09
C SER A 101 -3.53 -5.79 -13.50
N VAL A 102 -2.60 -6.04 -12.56
CA VAL A 102 -1.39 -6.83 -12.80
C VAL A 102 -1.72 -8.25 -13.26
N LEU A 103 -2.60 -8.95 -12.53
CA LEU A 103 -2.96 -10.34 -12.87
C LEU A 103 -3.68 -10.44 -14.22
N CYS A 104 -4.56 -9.49 -14.55
CA CYS A 104 -5.20 -9.40 -15.86
C CYS A 104 -4.17 -9.20 -16.98
N LEU A 105 -3.23 -8.25 -16.84
CA LEU A 105 -2.18 -8.01 -17.84
C LEU A 105 -1.25 -9.20 -18.02
N LEU A 106 -0.85 -9.85 -16.92
CA LEU A 106 -0.01 -11.06 -16.99
C LEU A 106 -0.72 -12.20 -17.69
N ALA A 107 -2.02 -12.37 -17.44
CA ALA A 107 -2.84 -13.38 -18.12
C ALA A 107 -2.93 -13.11 -19.64
N GLU A 108 -3.19 -11.88 -20.04
CA GLU A 108 -3.28 -11.49 -21.45
C GLU A 108 -1.94 -11.62 -22.16
N ARG A 109 -0.87 -11.02 -21.59
CA ARG A 109 0.47 -11.01 -22.21
C ARG A 109 1.03 -12.40 -22.43
N ASN A 110 0.89 -13.27 -21.43
CA ASN A 110 1.51 -14.60 -21.44
C ASN A 110 0.54 -15.70 -21.92
N ASN A 111 -0.65 -15.34 -22.39
CA ASN A 111 -1.75 -16.28 -22.69
C ASN A 111 -1.93 -17.30 -21.55
N MET A 112 -1.93 -16.77 -20.30
CA MET A 112 -1.85 -17.55 -19.07
C MET A 112 -3.25 -17.78 -18.47
N GLU A 113 -3.62 -19.04 -18.30
CA GLU A 113 -4.83 -19.40 -17.58
C GLU A 113 -4.53 -19.38 -16.07
N LEU A 114 -5.02 -18.33 -15.37
CA LEU A 114 -4.73 -18.12 -13.95
C LEU A 114 -5.17 -19.28 -13.07
N SER A 115 -6.27 -19.95 -13.41
CA SER A 115 -6.79 -21.09 -12.65
C SER A 115 -5.84 -22.33 -12.64
N LYS A 116 -4.86 -22.35 -13.54
CA LYS A 116 -3.82 -23.38 -13.58
C LYS A 116 -2.51 -22.97 -12.90
N LYS A 117 -2.49 -21.80 -12.27
CA LYS A 117 -1.28 -21.21 -11.66
C LYS A 117 -1.35 -21.20 -10.14
N THR A 118 -0.18 -21.20 -9.53
CA THR A 118 -0.01 -21.10 -8.09
C THR A 118 0.57 -19.71 -7.74
N ILE A 119 -0.09 -18.99 -6.86
CA ILE A 119 0.43 -17.73 -6.27
C ILE A 119 0.91 -17.97 -4.85
N GLY A 120 2.15 -17.53 -4.56
CA GLY A 120 2.69 -17.41 -3.23
C GLY A 120 2.49 -15.98 -2.73
N ILE A 121 1.81 -15.83 -1.61
CA ILE A 121 1.57 -14.53 -0.96
C ILE A 121 2.42 -14.47 0.29
N VAL A 122 3.42 -13.59 0.29
CA VAL A 122 4.35 -13.37 1.40
C VAL A 122 3.93 -12.12 2.16
N GLY A 123 3.55 -12.28 3.44
CA GLY A 123 2.90 -11.24 4.25
C GLY A 123 1.38 -11.21 4.01
N VAL A 124 0.61 -11.78 4.96
CA VAL A 124 -0.85 -11.93 4.84
C VAL A 124 -1.56 -10.99 5.83
N GLY A 125 -1.16 -9.72 5.81
CA GLY A 125 -1.79 -8.63 6.56
C GLY A 125 -3.03 -8.08 5.86
N ASN A 126 -3.29 -6.77 6.04
CA ASN A 126 -4.45 -6.09 5.42
C ASN A 126 -4.48 -6.20 3.89
N VAL A 127 -3.33 -6.10 3.23
CA VAL A 127 -3.21 -6.25 1.78
C VAL A 127 -3.23 -7.72 1.39
N GLY A 128 -2.30 -8.53 1.94
CA GLY A 128 -2.15 -9.92 1.53
C GLY A 128 -3.43 -10.77 1.69
N SER A 129 -4.23 -10.52 2.73
CA SER A 129 -5.52 -11.20 2.90
C SER A 129 -6.58 -10.80 1.85
N ARG A 130 -6.51 -9.60 1.31
CA ARG A 130 -7.37 -9.16 0.20
C ARG A 130 -6.86 -9.72 -1.14
N VAL A 131 -5.53 -9.80 -1.31
CA VAL A 131 -4.91 -10.46 -2.46
C VAL A 131 -5.22 -11.96 -2.47
N GLU A 132 -5.26 -12.61 -1.31
CA GLU A 132 -5.73 -13.99 -1.17
C GLU A 132 -7.17 -14.15 -1.69
N LYS A 133 -8.10 -13.28 -1.24
CA LYS A 133 -9.49 -13.29 -1.72
C LYS A 133 -9.56 -13.07 -3.24
N LEU A 134 -8.79 -12.10 -3.74
CA LEU A 134 -8.70 -11.83 -5.19
C LEU A 134 -8.18 -13.05 -5.96
N ALA A 135 -7.13 -13.70 -5.47
CA ALA A 135 -6.54 -14.88 -6.09
C ALA A 135 -7.53 -16.06 -6.14
N ASN A 136 -8.31 -16.26 -5.07
CA ASN A 136 -9.41 -17.23 -5.06
C ASN A 136 -10.46 -16.93 -6.15
N ILE A 137 -10.83 -15.67 -6.35
CA ILE A 137 -11.80 -15.25 -7.38
C ILE A 137 -11.27 -15.57 -8.79
N PHE A 138 -9.98 -15.40 -9.02
CA PHE A 138 -9.33 -15.77 -10.28
C PHE A 138 -9.02 -17.29 -10.40
N GLY A 139 -9.32 -18.07 -9.37
CA GLY A 139 -9.14 -19.53 -9.36
C GLY A 139 -7.70 -19.99 -9.17
N LEU A 140 -6.78 -19.12 -8.76
CA LEU A 140 -5.39 -19.52 -8.49
C LEU A 140 -5.29 -20.49 -7.31
N ARG A 141 -4.35 -21.43 -7.36
CA ARG A 141 -3.90 -22.14 -6.16
C ARG A 141 -3.09 -21.20 -5.30
N ILE A 142 -3.36 -21.15 -4.00
CA ILE A 142 -2.77 -20.16 -3.09
C ILE A 142 -1.83 -20.84 -2.09
N LEU A 143 -0.66 -20.26 -1.89
CA LEU A 143 0.28 -20.55 -0.82
C LEU A 143 0.48 -19.30 0.02
N LEU A 144 0.23 -19.36 1.33
CA LEU A 144 0.33 -18.24 2.25
C LEU A 144 1.57 -18.36 3.12
N ASN A 145 2.35 -17.30 3.21
CA ASN A 145 3.48 -17.22 4.14
C ASN A 145 3.35 -15.97 5.02
N ASP A 146 3.17 -16.18 6.31
CA ASP A 146 3.17 -15.13 7.32
C ASP A 146 3.59 -15.74 8.66
N PRO A 147 4.90 -15.80 8.95
CA PRO A 147 5.40 -16.45 10.18
C PRO A 147 4.83 -15.88 11.48
N PRO A 148 4.65 -14.54 11.65
CA PRO A 148 3.97 -13.99 12.81
C PRO A 148 2.54 -14.49 12.99
N ARG A 149 1.76 -14.56 11.91
CA ARG A 149 0.41 -15.11 11.95
C ARG A 149 0.39 -16.59 12.20
N ALA A 150 1.28 -17.35 11.56
CA ALA A 150 1.41 -18.79 11.77
C ALA A 150 1.67 -19.14 13.25
N ARG A 151 2.51 -18.34 13.94
CA ARG A 151 2.74 -18.52 15.38
C ARG A 151 1.53 -18.16 16.25
N ARG A 152 0.74 -17.18 15.86
CA ARG A 152 -0.43 -16.72 16.61
C ARG A 152 -1.69 -17.53 16.33
N GLU A 153 -1.91 -17.94 15.09
CA GLU A 153 -3.17 -18.52 14.59
C GLU A 153 -3.06 -20.03 14.30
N GLY A 154 -1.84 -20.58 14.34
CA GLY A 154 -1.52 -21.96 13.95
C GLY A 154 -1.00 -22.05 12.52
N SER A 155 -0.08 -23.01 12.30
CA SER A 155 0.63 -23.16 11.03
C SER A 155 -0.15 -23.88 9.92
N GLN A 156 -1.37 -24.34 10.17
CA GLN A 156 -2.12 -25.20 9.25
C GLN A 156 -2.44 -24.56 7.89
N HIS A 157 -2.51 -23.24 7.82
CA HIS A 157 -2.83 -22.48 6.61
C HIS A 157 -1.63 -21.77 6.00
N PHE A 158 -0.45 -21.89 6.62
CA PHE A 158 0.75 -21.21 6.20
C PHE A 158 1.83 -22.19 5.80
N VAL A 159 2.56 -21.82 4.75
CA VAL A 159 3.73 -22.55 4.27
C VAL A 159 5.01 -21.79 4.54
N THR A 160 6.15 -22.44 4.44
CA THR A 160 7.46 -21.80 4.52
C THR A 160 7.75 -20.97 3.26
N LEU A 161 8.64 -19.99 3.36
CA LEU A 161 9.12 -19.24 2.20
C LEU A 161 9.80 -20.17 1.17
N LYS A 162 10.46 -21.23 1.64
CA LYS A 162 11.05 -22.26 0.79
C LYS A 162 10.00 -22.98 -0.05
N GLU A 163 8.88 -23.36 0.55
CA GLU A 163 7.79 -24.03 -0.20
C GLU A 163 7.18 -23.09 -1.24
N ILE A 164 7.08 -21.79 -0.96
CA ILE A 164 6.70 -20.78 -1.97
C ILE A 164 7.71 -20.77 -3.11
N ALA A 165 9.00 -20.69 -2.82
CA ALA A 165 10.07 -20.65 -3.83
C ALA A 165 10.08 -21.91 -4.73
N GLU A 166 9.71 -23.07 -4.17
CA GLU A 166 9.66 -24.33 -4.89
C GLU A 166 8.39 -24.51 -5.74
N GLN A 167 7.25 -23.94 -5.34
CA GLN A 167 5.94 -24.29 -5.90
C GLN A 167 5.19 -23.18 -6.61
N ALA A 168 5.52 -21.90 -6.34
CA ALA A 168 4.77 -20.79 -6.89
C ALA A 168 5.16 -20.45 -8.33
N ASP A 169 4.15 -20.10 -9.15
CA ASP A 169 4.30 -19.54 -10.49
C ASP A 169 4.32 -18.00 -10.44
N ILE A 170 3.72 -17.42 -9.38
CA ILE A 170 3.69 -15.98 -9.09
C ILE A 170 4.03 -15.84 -7.61
N ILE A 171 4.91 -14.90 -7.25
CA ILE A 171 5.25 -14.59 -5.85
C ILE A 171 5.00 -13.12 -5.61
N ALA A 172 4.06 -12.81 -4.71
CA ALA A 172 3.67 -11.44 -4.37
C ALA A 172 4.08 -11.11 -2.93
N PHE A 173 4.87 -10.05 -2.77
CA PHE A 173 5.37 -9.59 -1.48
C PHE A 173 4.52 -8.44 -0.93
N HIS A 174 3.99 -8.63 0.29
CA HIS A 174 3.17 -7.67 1.03
C HIS A 174 3.53 -7.57 2.53
N PRO A 175 4.74 -7.98 2.99
CA PRO A 175 5.09 -7.88 4.40
C PRO A 175 5.39 -6.43 4.80
N PHE A 176 5.35 -6.15 6.11
CA PHE A 176 6.01 -4.96 6.66
C PHE A 176 7.53 -5.10 6.53
N LEU A 177 8.23 -3.96 6.46
CA LEU A 177 9.69 -3.94 6.50
C LEU A 177 10.16 -3.99 7.95
N ASN A 178 10.87 -5.05 8.29
CA ASN A 178 11.53 -5.24 9.56
C ASN A 178 13.02 -5.47 9.32
N TYR A 179 13.86 -4.65 9.93
CA TYR A 179 15.31 -4.75 9.76
C TYR A 179 15.94 -5.83 10.64
N GLU A 180 15.30 -6.19 11.75
CA GLU A 180 15.88 -7.04 12.78
C GLU A 180 14.86 -8.05 13.35
N GLY A 181 15.37 -8.97 14.16
CA GLY A 181 14.55 -9.94 14.89
C GLY A 181 14.15 -11.16 14.08
N ILE A 182 13.36 -12.02 14.69
CA ILE A 182 12.91 -13.31 14.12
C ILE A 182 12.04 -13.11 12.84
N ASP A 183 11.40 -11.96 12.74
CA ASP A 183 10.52 -11.59 11.61
C ASP A 183 11.17 -10.54 10.71
N LYS A 184 12.50 -10.57 10.59
CA LYS A 184 13.24 -9.72 9.64
C LYS A 184 12.72 -9.97 8.22
N THR A 185 12.40 -8.88 7.52
CA THR A 185 11.96 -8.89 6.11
C THR A 185 12.85 -8.05 5.20
N PHE A 186 13.82 -7.32 5.77
CA PHE A 186 14.86 -6.66 5.02
C PHE A 186 15.67 -7.70 4.25
N HIS A 187 15.72 -7.55 2.91
CA HIS A 187 16.32 -8.51 1.98
C HIS A 187 15.78 -9.95 2.18
N LEU A 188 14.45 -10.06 2.37
CA LEU A 188 13.80 -11.37 2.50
C LEU A 188 13.94 -12.19 1.21
N ALA A 189 13.87 -11.54 0.06
CA ALA A 189 14.18 -12.11 -1.24
C ALA A 189 15.63 -11.72 -1.63
N ASP A 190 16.58 -12.42 -1.05
CA ASP A 190 18.01 -12.32 -1.28
C ASP A 190 18.50 -13.31 -2.35
N GLU A 191 19.82 -13.39 -2.52
CA GLU A 191 20.45 -14.30 -3.49
C GLU A 191 20.11 -15.78 -3.23
N ASP A 192 20.05 -16.20 -1.96
CA ASP A 192 19.74 -17.60 -1.61
C ASP A 192 18.27 -17.92 -1.88
N PHE A 193 17.37 -16.98 -1.64
CA PHE A 193 15.96 -17.11 -2.03
C PHE A 193 15.85 -17.32 -3.55
N PHE A 194 16.48 -16.49 -4.37
CA PHE A 194 16.39 -16.60 -5.83
C PHE A 194 17.04 -17.90 -6.36
N LYS A 195 18.13 -18.39 -5.75
CA LYS A 195 18.73 -19.68 -6.10
C LYS A 195 17.81 -20.88 -5.75
N SER A 196 16.92 -20.71 -4.80
CA SER A 196 15.98 -21.75 -4.38
C SER A 196 14.76 -21.91 -5.28
N LEU A 197 14.52 -20.99 -6.21
CA LEU A 197 13.40 -21.01 -7.15
C LEU A 197 13.44 -22.25 -8.06
N ARG A 198 12.27 -22.87 -8.31
CA ARG A 198 12.16 -24.07 -9.17
C ARG A 198 11.27 -23.89 -10.40
N ARG A 199 10.41 -22.87 -10.41
CA ARG A 199 9.38 -22.68 -11.44
C ARG A 199 9.54 -21.43 -12.29
N LYS A 200 10.61 -20.67 -12.17
CA LYS A 200 10.78 -19.37 -12.80
C LYS A 200 9.55 -18.48 -12.58
N PRO A 201 9.26 -18.12 -11.33
CA PRO A 201 8.06 -17.35 -11.02
C PRO A 201 8.12 -15.94 -11.59
N ILE A 202 6.94 -15.31 -11.66
CA ILE A 202 6.80 -13.87 -11.77
C ILE A 202 6.93 -13.28 -10.37
N ILE A 203 7.78 -12.28 -10.19
CA ILE A 203 8.00 -11.58 -8.91
C ILE A 203 7.21 -10.28 -8.89
N ILE A 204 6.41 -10.07 -7.85
CA ILE A 204 5.62 -8.84 -7.64
C ILE A 204 5.98 -8.26 -6.28
N ASN A 205 6.44 -7.00 -6.23
CA ASN A 205 6.66 -6.29 -4.98
C ASN A 205 5.86 -4.97 -4.95
N ALA A 206 4.82 -4.97 -4.11
CA ALA A 206 4.00 -3.79 -3.82
C ALA A 206 3.94 -3.53 -2.30
N SER A 207 5.06 -3.76 -1.59
CA SER A 207 5.20 -3.58 -0.15
C SER A 207 6.24 -2.52 0.23
N ARG A 208 7.51 -2.89 0.28
CA ARG A 208 8.67 -2.01 0.46
C ARG A 208 9.80 -2.50 -0.43
N GLY A 209 10.58 -1.59 -1.01
CA GLY A 209 11.68 -1.91 -1.93
C GLY A 209 12.67 -2.86 -1.30
N GLU A 210 13.07 -2.59 -0.09
CA GLU A 210 14.09 -3.32 0.67
C GLU A 210 13.69 -4.77 1.06
N VAL A 211 12.46 -5.17 0.77
CA VAL A 211 12.04 -6.58 0.94
C VAL A 211 12.69 -7.48 -0.12
N VAL A 212 12.92 -6.93 -1.30
CA VAL A 212 13.55 -7.63 -2.42
C VAL A 212 14.91 -6.96 -2.70
N GLU A 213 16.01 -7.68 -2.49
CA GLU A 213 17.34 -7.17 -2.76
C GLU A 213 17.54 -6.92 -4.26
N THR A 214 17.75 -5.67 -4.65
CA THR A 214 17.89 -5.23 -6.06
C THR A 214 18.96 -6.01 -6.80
N LYS A 215 20.14 -6.18 -6.18
CA LYS A 215 21.27 -6.90 -6.79
C LYS A 215 20.93 -8.38 -7.03
N ALA A 216 20.31 -9.02 -6.06
CA ALA A 216 19.92 -10.42 -6.16
C ALA A 216 18.83 -10.63 -7.23
N LEU A 217 17.84 -9.73 -7.30
CA LEU A 217 16.79 -9.77 -8.32
C LEU A 217 17.39 -9.59 -9.73
N LYS A 218 18.27 -8.61 -9.95
CA LYS A 218 18.97 -8.41 -11.25
C LYS A 218 19.74 -9.65 -11.66
N ASN A 219 20.47 -10.26 -10.74
CA ASN A 219 21.17 -11.51 -11.00
C ASN A 219 20.21 -12.65 -11.35
N ALA A 220 19.07 -12.76 -10.67
CA ALA A 220 18.07 -13.78 -10.96
C ALA A 220 17.45 -13.60 -12.36
N MET A 221 17.13 -12.36 -12.74
CA MET A 221 16.65 -12.02 -14.08
C MET A 221 17.66 -12.40 -15.16
N LYS A 222 18.93 -11.97 -15.00
CA LYS A 222 20.03 -12.26 -15.94
C LYS A 222 20.26 -13.77 -16.11
N ASN A 223 20.12 -14.55 -15.05
CA ASN A 223 20.29 -16.00 -15.08
C ASN A 223 19.00 -16.75 -15.46
N GLY A 224 17.91 -16.06 -15.80
CA GLY A 224 16.66 -16.66 -16.21
C GLY A 224 15.96 -17.48 -15.11
N LEU A 225 16.17 -17.14 -13.84
CA LEU A 225 15.55 -17.75 -12.68
C LEU A 225 14.13 -17.21 -12.42
N VAL A 226 13.80 -16.05 -12.95
CA VAL A 226 12.47 -15.44 -12.90
C VAL A 226 11.93 -15.24 -14.32
N ALA A 227 10.62 -15.31 -14.49
CA ALA A 227 9.97 -15.16 -15.79
C ALA A 227 9.68 -13.70 -16.10
N ASP A 228 9.26 -12.92 -15.10
CA ASP A 228 8.89 -11.53 -15.24
C ASP A 228 8.95 -10.83 -13.87
N VAL A 229 8.96 -9.50 -13.87
CA VAL A 229 9.04 -8.69 -12.65
C VAL A 229 8.04 -7.54 -12.71
N VAL A 230 7.36 -7.29 -11.59
CA VAL A 230 6.44 -6.17 -11.37
C VAL A 230 6.85 -5.48 -10.07
N LEU A 231 7.25 -4.23 -10.15
CA LEU A 231 7.68 -3.44 -8.99
C LEU A 231 6.88 -2.15 -8.87
N ASP A 232 6.26 -1.97 -7.72
CA ASP A 232 5.73 -0.68 -7.28
C ASP A 232 6.67 0.00 -6.29
N CYS A 233 7.40 -0.78 -5.50
CA CYS A 233 8.33 -0.30 -4.48
C CYS A 233 9.77 -0.70 -4.83
N TRP A 234 10.69 0.21 -4.58
CA TRP A 234 12.09 0.11 -5.02
C TRP A 234 13.06 0.37 -3.87
N GLU A 235 14.21 -0.28 -3.85
CA GLU A 235 15.29 0.17 -2.98
C GLU A 235 15.76 1.57 -3.41
N ASN A 236 16.15 2.37 -2.41
CA ASN A 236 16.69 3.72 -2.60
C ASN A 236 15.76 4.73 -3.27
N GLU A 237 14.43 4.57 -3.14
CA GLU A 237 13.49 5.59 -3.61
C GLU A 237 13.87 7.00 -3.10
N PRO A 238 13.86 8.05 -3.93
CA PRO A 238 13.44 8.05 -5.35
C PRO A 238 14.56 7.74 -6.35
N ASP A 239 15.80 7.49 -5.91
CA ASP A 239 16.98 7.27 -6.74
C ASP A 239 17.12 5.78 -7.10
N ILE A 240 16.14 5.28 -7.85
CA ILE A 240 15.99 3.85 -8.18
C ILE A 240 17.03 3.36 -9.19
N ASP A 241 17.29 2.05 -9.20
CA ASP A 241 18.18 1.41 -10.18
C ASP A 241 17.57 1.43 -11.58
N LEU A 242 18.17 2.17 -12.51
CA LEU A 242 17.63 2.36 -13.86
C LEU A 242 17.74 1.10 -14.73
N GLU A 243 18.75 0.25 -14.54
CA GLU A 243 18.84 -1.01 -15.26
C GLU A 243 17.67 -1.91 -14.88
N LEU A 244 17.41 -2.07 -13.57
CA LEU A 244 16.26 -2.82 -13.09
C LEU A 244 14.93 -2.22 -13.59
N LEU A 245 14.81 -0.88 -13.59
CA LEU A 245 13.61 -0.18 -14.09
C LEU A 245 13.27 -0.60 -15.52
N TYR A 246 14.23 -0.57 -16.42
CA TYR A 246 13.98 -0.87 -17.83
C TYR A 246 13.76 -2.35 -18.09
N ASP A 247 14.34 -3.25 -17.29
CA ASP A 247 14.16 -4.69 -17.41
C ASP A 247 12.85 -5.18 -16.75
N THR A 248 12.24 -4.38 -15.87
CA THR A 248 10.99 -4.72 -15.19
C THR A 248 9.79 -4.59 -16.14
N PHE A 249 8.86 -5.54 -16.15
CA PHE A 249 7.68 -5.50 -17.01
C PHE A 249 6.76 -4.33 -16.63
N ILE A 250 6.28 -4.28 -15.40
CA ILE A 250 5.47 -3.17 -14.87
C ILE A 250 6.27 -2.51 -13.75
N ALA A 251 6.58 -1.23 -13.94
CA ALA A 251 7.38 -0.42 -13.03
C ALA A 251 6.59 0.83 -12.65
N THR A 252 6.13 0.94 -11.41
CA THR A 252 5.34 2.09 -10.95
C THR A 252 6.01 2.81 -9.78
N PRO A 253 5.79 4.13 -9.60
CA PRO A 253 6.54 4.93 -8.64
C PRO A 253 5.90 4.90 -7.24
N HIS A 254 5.74 3.71 -6.65
CA HIS A 254 5.17 3.48 -5.32
C HIS A 254 3.77 4.10 -5.16
N ILE A 255 2.86 3.72 -6.08
CA ILE A 255 1.50 4.27 -6.18
C ILE A 255 0.41 3.20 -6.14
N ALA A 256 0.74 1.94 -5.91
CA ALA A 256 -0.26 0.86 -5.80
C ALA A 256 -1.38 1.21 -4.81
N GLY A 257 -1.04 1.88 -3.71
CA GLY A 257 -1.99 2.36 -2.71
C GLY A 257 -2.62 3.74 -2.97
N TYR A 258 -2.47 4.35 -4.14
CA TYR A 258 -2.83 5.75 -4.41
C TYR A 258 -4.21 5.92 -5.07
N SER A 259 -5.28 5.42 -4.44
CA SER A 259 -6.65 5.80 -4.83
C SER A 259 -7.15 7.01 -4.01
N ALA A 260 -8.16 7.71 -4.54
CA ALA A 260 -8.88 8.74 -3.78
C ALA A 260 -9.59 8.12 -2.57
N ASP A 261 -10.13 6.92 -2.75
CA ASP A 261 -10.81 6.15 -1.69
C ASP A 261 -9.85 5.79 -0.56
N GLY A 262 -8.67 5.27 -0.88
CA GLY A 262 -7.64 4.94 0.12
C GLY A 262 -7.13 6.18 0.88
N LYS A 263 -6.96 7.31 0.19
CA LYS A 263 -6.61 8.60 0.81
C LYS A 263 -7.72 9.09 1.75
N ALA A 264 -8.97 8.99 1.34
CA ALA A 264 -10.12 9.34 2.15
C ALA A 264 -10.25 8.45 3.40
N ASN A 265 -10.02 7.14 3.25
CA ASN A 265 -10.01 6.21 4.37
C ASN A 265 -8.92 6.56 5.40
N ALA A 266 -7.74 7.00 4.95
CA ALA A 266 -6.67 7.44 5.85
C ALA A 266 -7.07 8.69 6.65
N SER A 267 -7.70 9.67 6.00
CA SER A 267 -8.25 10.86 6.66
C SER A 267 -9.35 10.50 7.64
N THR A 268 -10.26 9.62 7.24
CA THR A 268 -11.35 9.09 8.10
C THR A 268 -10.79 8.47 9.37
N GLN A 269 -9.85 7.53 9.25
CA GLN A 269 -9.26 6.85 10.41
C GLN A 269 -8.53 7.82 11.33
N SER A 270 -7.82 8.82 10.77
CA SER A 270 -7.11 9.83 11.54
C SER A 270 -8.06 10.71 12.34
N VAL A 271 -9.11 11.24 11.70
CA VAL A 271 -10.13 12.07 12.36
C VAL A 271 -10.85 11.29 13.46
N GLN A 272 -11.32 10.09 13.15
CA GLN A 272 -12.01 9.22 14.11
C GLN A 272 -11.12 8.85 15.29
N SER A 273 -9.83 8.64 15.08
CA SER A 273 -8.89 8.31 16.16
C SER A 273 -8.65 9.49 17.09
N VAL A 274 -8.47 10.69 16.54
CA VAL A 274 -8.40 11.94 17.30
C VAL A 274 -9.72 12.16 18.06
N SER A 275 -10.87 11.95 17.39
CA SER A 275 -12.19 12.08 18.00
C SER A 275 -12.36 11.15 19.19
N ARG A 276 -12.04 9.88 19.06
CA ARG A 276 -12.13 8.90 20.17
C ARG A 276 -11.23 9.28 21.33
N PHE A 277 -10.00 9.71 21.06
CA PHE A 277 -9.06 10.08 22.11
C PHE A 277 -9.51 11.30 22.92
N PHE A 278 -10.01 12.36 22.24
CA PHE A 278 -10.44 13.61 22.87
C PHE A 278 -11.94 13.69 23.11
N LYS A 279 -12.74 12.66 22.75
CA LYS A 279 -14.20 12.57 22.89
C LYS A 279 -14.94 13.70 22.17
N LEU A 280 -14.64 13.87 20.87
CA LEU A 280 -15.20 14.97 20.08
C LEU A 280 -16.53 14.67 19.40
N GLY A 281 -17.01 13.42 19.45
CA GLY A 281 -18.27 13.01 18.83
C GLY A 281 -18.22 12.80 17.32
N LEU A 282 -17.01 12.67 16.73
CA LEU A 282 -16.79 12.46 15.30
C LEU A 282 -16.35 11.01 14.97
N ASP A 283 -16.74 10.05 15.80
CA ASP A 283 -16.28 8.66 15.71
C ASP A 283 -16.76 7.93 14.44
N HIS A 284 -17.73 8.50 13.73
CA HIS A 284 -18.28 8.03 12.45
C HIS A 284 -18.04 9.00 11.30
N TRP A 285 -17.21 10.04 11.52
CA TRP A 285 -16.92 11.00 10.47
C TRP A 285 -16.27 10.34 9.26
N GLN A 286 -16.65 10.78 8.08
CA GLN A 286 -16.03 10.47 6.80
C GLN A 286 -16.17 11.67 5.85
N PRO A 287 -15.31 11.82 4.86
CA PRO A 287 -15.47 12.88 3.85
C PRO A 287 -16.79 12.71 3.08
N ASN A 288 -17.49 13.82 2.85
CA ASN A 288 -18.78 13.79 2.14
C ASN A 288 -18.59 13.62 0.63
N ASP A 289 -17.59 14.29 0.07
CA ASP A 289 -17.42 14.40 -1.37
C ASP A 289 -16.07 13.84 -1.81
N LEU A 290 -16.10 12.70 -2.47
CA LEU A 290 -14.97 12.19 -3.22
C LEU A 290 -15.12 12.54 -4.71
N PRO A 291 -14.01 12.78 -5.42
CA PRO A 291 -14.08 13.04 -6.85
C PRO A 291 -14.75 11.87 -7.56
N LYS A 292 -15.50 12.15 -8.62
CA LYS A 292 -16.11 11.12 -9.45
C LYS A 292 -15.04 10.23 -10.08
N GLY A 293 -15.39 9.00 -10.39
CA GLY A 293 -14.60 8.11 -11.23
C GLY A 293 -14.64 8.53 -12.70
N LEU A 294 -14.11 7.68 -13.56
CA LEU A 294 -14.23 7.85 -15.00
C LEU A 294 -15.72 7.86 -15.40
N ASP A 295 -16.07 8.70 -16.36
CA ASP A 295 -17.43 8.74 -16.91
C ASP A 295 -17.56 7.66 -18.00
N VAL A 296 -17.55 6.40 -17.55
CA VAL A 296 -17.62 5.20 -18.40
C VAL A 296 -18.62 4.23 -17.79
N ASP A 297 -19.49 3.69 -18.64
CA ASP A 297 -20.36 2.58 -18.29
C ASP A 297 -19.66 1.24 -18.59
N PHE A 298 -19.28 0.52 -17.54
CA PHE A 298 -18.58 -0.75 -17.63
C PHE A 298 -19.51 -1.98 -17.68
N SER A 299 -20.84 -1.80 -17.69
CA SER A 299 -21.80 -2.91 -17.61
C SER A 299 -21.60 -3.99 -18.68
N ASN A 300 -21.12 -3.61 -19.84
CA ASN A 300 -20.85 -4.51 -20.97
C ASN A 300 -19.37 -4.91 -21.12
N HIS A 301 -18.52 -4.56 -20.15
CA HIS A 301 -17.11 -4.91 -20.20
C HIS A 301 -16.85 -6.31 -19.62
N SER A 302 -15.78 -6.95 -20.09
CA SER A 302 -15.22 -8.10 -19.38
C SER A 302 -14.59 -7.66 -18.05
N ILE A 303 -14.40 -8.58 -17.12
CA ILE A 303 -13.71 -8.31 -15.85
C ILE A 303 -12.30 -7.75 -16.10
N SER A 304 -11.58 -8.32 -17.08
CA SER A 304 -10.24 -7.85 -17.45
C SER A 304 -10.28 -6.42 -17.99
N SER A 305 -11.15 -6.14 -18.98
CA SER A 305 -11.31 -4.79 -19.53
C SER A 305 -11.67 -3.78 -18.46
N PHE A 306 -12.58 -4.13 -17.51
CA PHE A 306 -12.93 -3.25 -16.42
C PHE A 306 -11.70 -2.85 -15.57
N PHE A 307 -10.90 -3.84 -15.12
CA PHE A 307 -9.72 -3.53 -14.32
C PHE A 307 -8.68 -2.72 -15.08
N LEU A 308 -8.45 -3.02 -16.36
CA LEU A 308 -7.44 -2.36 -17.17
C LEU A 308 -7.84 -0.94 -17.62
N GLU A 309 -9.13 -0.70 -17.80
CA GLU A 309 -9.63 0.62 -18.19
C GLU A 309 -9.92 1.51 -16.98
N SER A 310 -10.48 0.95 -15.89
CA SER A 310 -10.68 1.69 -14.64
C SER A 310 -9.36 2.08 -13.95
N TYR A 311 -8.28 1.32 -14.25
CA TYR A 311 -6.94 1.61 -13.81
C TYR A 311 -5.88 1.17 -14.86
N ASN A 312 -5.45 2.10 -15.69
CA ASN A 312 -4.42 1.85 -16.71
C ASN A 312 -3.00 1.88 -16.11
N ILE A 313 -2.60 0.76 -15.50
CA ILE A 313 -1.29 0.60 -14.87
C ILE A 313 -0.12 0.68 -15.87
N LEU A 314 -0.35 0.34 -17.16
CA LEU A 314 0.69 0.45 -18.19
C LEU A 314 1.07 1.91 -18.45
N ALA A 315 0.10 2.83 -18.43
CA ALA A 315 0.39 4.25 -18.59
C ALA A 315 1.29 4.78 -17.45
N ASP A 316 1.05 4.34 -16.21
CA ASP A 316 1.92 4.68 -15.07
C ASP A 316 3.34 4.11 -15.25
N SER A 317 3.44 2.87 -15.73
CA SER A 317 4.71 2.21 -16.00
C SER A 317 5.50 2.89 -17.12
N GLU A 318 4.86 3.25 -18.21
CA GLU A 318 5.46 3.97 -19.33
C GLU A 318 5.93 5.36 -18.92
N LEU A 319 5.14 6.06 -18.10
CA LEU A 319 5.50 7.37 -17.57
C LEU A 319 6.75 7.31 -16.70
N LEU A 320 6.83 6.34 -15.78
CA LEU A 320 8.03 6.17 -14.95
C LEU A 320 9.26 5.83 -15.81
N LYS A 321 9.14 4.90 -16.73
CA LYS A 321 10.23 4.50 -17.64
C LYS A 321 10.71 5.65 -18.55
N SER A 322 9.79 6.47 -19.03
CA SER A 322 10.14 7.62 -19.88
C SER A 322 10.75 8.80 -19.10
N SER A 323 10.45 8.92 -17.82
CA SER A 323 10.85 10.06 -16.98
C SER A 323 11.19 9.66 -15.54
N PRO A 324 12.18 8.78 -15.30
CA PRO A 324 12.48 8.25 -13.97
C PRO A 324 12.90 9.33 -12.96
N ALA A 325 13.55 10.41 -13.41
CA ALA A 325 13.93 11.55 -12.58
C ALA A 325 12.73 12.29 -11.97
N THR A 326 11.52 12.03 -12.45
CA THR A 326 10.28 12.64 -11.94
C THR A 326 9.52 11.74 -10.97
N PHE A 327 10.14 10.71 -10.42
CA PHE A 327 9.53 9.73 -9.51
C PHE A 327 8.66 10.38 -8.42
N GLU A 328 9.22 11.31 -7.64
CA GLU A 328 8.48 12.02 -6.60
C GLU A 328 7.39 12.96 -7.15
N LEU A 329 7.60 13.55 -8.32
CA LEU A 329 6.62 14.40 -8.97
C LEU A 329 5.39 13.58 -9.40
N GLN A 330 5.62 12.42 -10.02
CA GLN A 330 4.56 11.49 -10.44
C GLN A 330 3.71 11.05 -9.24
N ARG A 331 4.33 10.79 -8.09
CA ARG A 331 3.61 10.47 -6.85
C ARG A 331 2.81 11.64 -6.30
N SER A 332 3.43 12.81 -6.20
CA SER A 332 2.81 14.00 -5.60
C SER A 332 1.67 14.57 -6.44
N GLN A 333 1.72 14.41 -7.76
CA GLN A 333 0.72 14.84 -8.72
C GLN A 333 -0.09 13.67 -9.31
N TYR A 334 -0.09 12.51 -8.63
CA TYR A 334 -0.77 11.31 -9.12
C TYR A 334 -2.25 11.62 -9.42
N PRO A 335 -2.74 11.25 -10.62
CA PRO A 335 -4.11 11.54 -11.04
C PRO A 335 -5.13 10.83 -10.14
N ILE A 336 -6.38 11.27 -10.23
CA ILE A 336 -7.47 10.67 -9.46
C ILE A 336 -7.73 9.26 -9.99
N ARG A 337 -7.48 8.26 -9.14
CA ARG A 337 -7.90 6.87 -9.33
C ARG A 337 -8.98 6.54 -8.32
N ARG A 338 -10.07 5.92 -8.78
CA ARG A 338 -11.15 5.45 -7.90
C ARG A 338 -11.14 3.92 -7.85
N GLU A 339 -11.53 3.40 -6.71
CA GLU A 339 -11.72 1.97 -6.51
C GLU A 339 -13.04 1.47 -7.14
N PRO A 340 -13.22 0.14 -7.38
CA PRO A 340 -14.41 -0.40 -8.03
C PRO A 340 -15.75 0.08 -7.44
N LYS A 341 -15.80 0.36 -6.15
CA LYS A 341 -17.00 0.89 -5.46
C LYS A 341 -17.52 2.20 -6.06
N ALA A 342 -16.67 3.00 -6.67
CA ALA A 342 -17.06 4.26 -7.30
C ALA A 342 -17.91 4.07 -8.58
N TYR A 343 -17.95 2.86 -9.10
CA TYR A 343 -18.65 2.50 -10.34
C TYR A 343 -19.90 1.64 -10.09
N LEU A 344 -20.42 1.61 -8.85
CA LEU A 344 -21.66 0.90 -8.52
C LEU A 344 -22.79 1.33 -9.46
N GLY A 345 -23.55 0.36 -9.99
CA GLY A 345 -24.57 0.58 -11.01
C GLY A 345 -24.06 0.61 -12.45
N HIS A 346 -22.73 0.64 -12.68
CA HIS A 346 -22.08 0.63 -13.98
C HIS A 346 -20.99 -0.45 -14.08
N LEU A 347 -20.99 -1.42 -13.17
CA LEU A 347 -20.01 -2.52 -13.13
C LEU A 347 -20.42 -3.64 -14.10
N PRO A 348 -19.45 -4.47 -14.54
CA PRO A 348 -19.77 -5.67 -15.32
C PRO A 348 -20.77 -6.58 -14.61
N GLU A 349 -21.57 -7.31 -15.37
CA GLU A 349 -22.56 -8.25 -14.83
C GLU A 349 -21.92 -9.26 -13.87
N GLY A 350 -22.52 -9.47 -12.70
CA GLY A 350 -22.04 -10.37 -11.64
C GLY A 350 -20.77 -9.91 -10.92
N PHE A 351 -20.26 -8.68 -11.21
CA PHE A 351 -19.03 -8.18 -10.58
C PHE A 351 -19.19 -8.04 -9.07
N GLU A 352 -20.26 -7.47 -8.57
CA GLU A 352 -20.46 -7.23 -7.13
C GLU A 352 -20.53 -8.55 -6.35
N GLU A 353 -21.21 -9.56 -6.89
CA GLU A 353 -21.29 -10.89 -6.30
C GLU A 353 -19.93 -11.58 -6.27
N LYS A 354 -19.22 -11.59 -7.40
CA LYS A 354 -17.96 -12.28 -7.57
C LYS A 354 -16.80 -11.56 -6.85
N PHE A 355 -16.75 -10.24 -6.93
CA PHE A 355 -15.68 -9.41 -6.38
C PHE A 355 -16.07 -8.65 -5.10
N GLY A 356 -16.87 -9.28 -4.25
CA GLY A 356 -17.29 -8.72 -2.95
C GLY A 356 -16.15 -8.20 -2.07
N VAL A 357 -14.90 -8.64 -2.32
CA VAL A 357 -13.69 -8.13 -1.64
C VAL A 357 -13.52 -6.61 -1.77
N PHE A 358 -14.03 -5.99 -2.85
CA PHE A 358 -13.97 -4.53 -3.06
C PHE A 358 -15.09 -3.76 -2.38
N PHE A 359 -16.10 -4.42 -1.84
CA PHE A 359 -17.28 -3.79 -1.23
C PHE A 359 -17.37 -4.07 0.27
N ALA A 360 -16.65 -5.07 0.76
CA ALA A 360 -16.55 -5.35 2.19
C ALA A 360 -15.82 -4.23 2.93
N PRO A 361 -16.26 -3.86 4.15
CA PRO A 361 -15.64 -2.82 4.96
C PRO A 361 -14.21 -3.16 5.40
#